data_b0c515342cd74ae44456418074243488
#
_entry.id   b0c515342cd74ae44456418074243488
#
_cell.length_a   1.000
_cell.length_b   1.000
_cell.length_c   1.000
_cell.angle_alpha   90.00
_cell.angle_beta   90.00
_cell.angle_gamma   90.00
#
_symmetry.space_group_name_H-M   'P 1'
#
loop_
_entity.id
_entity.type
_entity.pdbx_description
1 polymer ?
#
loop_
_entity_poly.entity_id
_entity_poly.type
_entity_poly.pdbx_seq_one_letter_code
_entity_poly.pdbx_strand_id
1 'polypeptide(L)'
;MTNNKKDLLKRYLIFLAGLFVNSLGVALITKANLGTSPISSIPYVLSLNFALSLGNFTIIFSILLIVLQIVILGKNFKPESLLQIPVSIAFGFFIDFSMILLNALNPQMYAAKVAYLLIGCLILGVGVYMEVLADVVMLPGESFVRAVVARWETEFGVTKIAFDVSMAVILSLIHI
;
A
#
# COMPACT_ATOMS: atom_id res chain seq x y z
N MET A 1 14.06 -1.88 -32.38
CA MET A 1 12.68 -1.78 -31.86
C MET A 1 12.23 -2.95 -30.98
N THR A 2 12.75 -4.15 -31.12
CA THR A 2 12.39 -5.35 -30.33
C THR A 2 12.92 -5.36 -28.90
N ASN A 3 14.02 -4.68 -28.62
CA ASN A 3 14.64 -4.65 -27.30
C ASN A 3 13.80 -3.83 -26.29
N ASN A 4 13.20 -2.74 -26.74
CA ASN A 4 12.39 -1.84 -25.90
C ASN A 4 11.11 -2.52 -25.36
N LYS A 5 10.47 -3.40 -26.13
CA LYS A 5 9.27 -4.13 -25.71
C LYS A 5 9.58 -5.23 -24.67
N LYS A 6 10.73 -5.90 -24.81
CA LYS A 6 11.16 -6.92 -23.85
C LYS A 6 11.53 -6.29 -22.51
N ASP A 7 12.18 -5.14 -22.52
CA ASP A 7 12.53 -4.39 -21.30
C ASP A 7 11.28 -3.85 -20.60
N LEU A 8 10.29 -3.37 -21.36
CA LEU A 8 9.01 -2.93 -20.82
C LEU A 8 8.26 -4.09 -20.16
N LEU A 9 8.15 -5.24 -20.83
CA LEU A 9 7.51 -6.44 -20.28
C LEU A 9 8.19 -6.91 -18.99
N LYS A 10 9.53 -6.91 -18.96
CA LYS A 10 10.32 -7.27 -17.78
C LYS A 10 10.01 -6.34 -16.60
N ARG A 11 9.93 -5.02 -16.85
CA ARG A 11 9.58 -4.03 -15.81
C ARG A 11 8.19 -4.27 -15.23
N TYR A 12 7.19 -4.52 -16.07
CA TYR A 12 5.83 -4.85 -15.61
C TYR A 12 5.77 -6.17 -14.81
N LEU A 13 6.54 -7.20 -15.22
CA LEU A 13 6.62 -8.46 -14.49
C LEU A 13 7.27 -8.28 -13.11
N ILE A 14 8.37 -7.53 -13.03
CA ILE A 14 9.02 -7.20 -11.75
C ILE A 14 8.05 -6.40 -10.86
N PHE A 15 7.32 -5.45 -11.43
CA PHE A 15 6.33 -4.66 -10.72
C PHE A 15 5.21 -5.51 -10.12
N LEU A 16 4.61 -6.41 -10.92
CA LEU A 16 3.56 -7.31 -10.46
C LEU A 16 4.06 -8.29 -9.39
N ALA A 17 5.27 -8.82 -9.56
CA ALA A 17 5.91 -9.64 -8.55
C ALA A 17 6.16 -8.86 -7.25
N GLY A 18 6.65 -7.62 -7.35
CA GLY A 18 6.84 -6.71 -6.22
C GLY A 18 5.52 -6.42 -5.49
N LEU A 19 4.46 -6.14 -6.25
CA LEU A 19 3.12 -5.88 -5.73
C LEU A 19 2.58 -7.10 -4.95
N PHE A 20 2.80 -8.31 -5.46
CA PHE A 20 2.42 -9.54 -4.77
C PHE A 20 3.26 -9.77 -3.49
N VAL A 21 4.58 -9.59 -3.55
CA VAL A 21 5.47 -9.70 -2.38
C VAL A 21 5.10 -8.66 -1.32
N ASN A 22 4.81 -7.42 -1.72
CA ASN A 22 4.33 -6.36 -0.84
C ASN A 22 3.03 -6.77 -0.13
N SER A 23 2.06 -7.32 -0.87
CA SER A 23 0.78 -7.79 -0.31
C SER A 23 0.94 -8.93 0.69
N LEU A 24 1.90 -9.85 0.46
CA LEU A 24 2.28 -10.89 1.43
C LEU A 24 2.84 -10.28 2.72
N GLY A 25 3.69 -9.25 2.59
CA GLY A 25 4.21 -8.50 3.73
C GLY A 25 3.09 -7.86 4.56
N VAL A 26 2.16 -7.16 3.90
CA VAL A 26 0.99 -6.55 4.55
C VAL A 26 0.15 -7.61 5.27
N ALA A 27 -0.15 -8.74 4.61
CA ALA A 27 -0.94 -9.81 5.20
C ALA A 27 -0.26 -10.44 6.41
N LEU A 28 1.05 -10.66 6.36
CA LEU A 28 1.82 -11.24 7.47
C LEU A 28 1.90 -10.29 8.68
N ILE A 29 2.11 -8.99 8.45
CA ILE A 29 2.07 -7.96 9.49
C ILE A 29 0.68 -7.93 10.15
N THR A 30 -0.37 -7.97 9.34
CA THR A 30 -1.76 -8.01 9.83
C THR A 30 -2.03 -9.25 10.70
N LYS A 31 -1.55 -10.44 10.26
CA LYS A 31 -1.67 -11.71 11.02
C LYS A 31 -0.87 -11.72 12.32
N ALA A 32 0.19 -10.93 12.44
CA ALA A 32 0.93 -10.76 13.68
C ALA A 32 0.08 -10.15 14.81
N ASN A 33 -0.98 -9.41 14.46
CA ASN A 33 -1.92 -8.77 15.40
C ASN A 33 -1.21 -7.89 16.46
N LEU A 34 -0.19 -7.14 16.04
CA LEU A 34 0.54 -6.16 16.84
C LEU A 34 0.42 -4.74 16.27
N GLY A 35 -0.32 -4.58 15.19
CA GLY A 35 -0.48 -3.34 14.44
C GLY A 35 -0.23 -3.54 12.95
N THR A 36 -0.29 -2.47 12.20
CA THR A 36 -0.05 -2.47 10.74
C THR A 36 0.62 -1.16 10.32
N SER A 37 0.96 -1.03 9.02
CA SER A 37 1.53 0.22 8.52
C SER A 37 0.51 1.37 8.62
N PRO A 38 0.95 2.64 8.78
CA PRO A 38 0.03 3.77 8.93
C PRO A 38 -1.01 3.85 7.82
N ILE A 39 -0.61 3.64 6.56
CA ILE A 39 -1.51 3.70 5.41
C ILE A 39 -2.51 2.54 5.36
N SER A 40 -2.13 1.36 5.86
CA SER A 40 -3.01 0.18 5.91
C SER A 40 -3.87 0.15 7.18
N SER A 41 -3.62 1.04 8.14
CA SER A 41 -4.29 1.02 9.44
C SER A 41 -5.78 1.32 9.34
N ILE A 42 -6.18 2.31 8.54
CA ILE A 42 -7.58 2.65 8.31
C ILE A 42 -8.32 1.52 7.60
N PRO A 43 -7.86 1.00 6.43
CA PRO A 43 -8.44 -0.18 5.80
C PRO A 43 -8.56 -1.38 6.75
N TYR A 44 -7.55 -1.62 7.58
CA TYR A 44 -7.54 -2.74 8.51
C TYR A 44 -8.62 -2.61 9.58
N VAL A 45 -8.72 -1.47 10.25
CA VAL A 45 -9.75 -1.27 11.29
C VAL A 45 -11.15 -1.32 10.70
N LEU A 46 -11.35 -0.77 9.50
CA LEU A 46 -12.62 -0.88 8.81
C LEU A 46 -12.96 -2.34 8.47
N SER A 47 -12.00 -3.15 8.05
CA SER A 47 -12.20 -4.57 7.76
C SER A 47 -12.55 -5.41 9.00
N LEU A 48 -12.19 -4.96 10.20
CA LEU A 48 -12.56 -5.62 11.46
C LEU A 48 -14.01 -5.30 11.88
N ASN A 49 -14.54 -4.14 11.48
CA ASN A 49 -15.85 -3.63 11.93
C ASN A 49 -16.95 -3.82 10.87
N PHE A 50 -16.60 -4.03 9.61
CA PHE A 50 -17.54 -4.16 8.51
C PHE A 50 -17.34 -5.48 7.75
N ALA A 51 -18.35 -5.91 6.99
CA ALA A 51 -18.35 -7.18 6.26
C ALA A 51 -17.47 -7.23 5.00
N LEU A 52 -16.69 -6.19 4.73
CA LEU A 52 -15.76 -6.16 3.57
C LEU A 52 -14.36 -6.59 3.96
N SER A 53 -13.64 -7.19 3.00
CA SER A 53 -12.27 -7.65 3.19
C SER A 53 -11.26 -6.49 3.34
N LEU A 54 -10.08 -6.80 3.87
CA LEU A 54 -8.96 -5.86 3.95
C LEU A 54 -8.59 -5.33 2.55
N GLY A 55 -8.53 -6.21 1.54
CA GLY A 55 -8.26 -5.82 0.16
C GLY A 55 -9.29 -4.85 -0.40
N ASN A 56 -10.59 -5.11 -0.17
CA ASN A 56 -11.66 -4.21 -0.61
C ASN A 56 -11.54 -2.83 0.02
N PHE A 57 -11.31 -2.74 1.33
CA PHE A 57 -11.09 -1.43 1.97
C PHE A 57 -9.82 -0.75 1.48
N THR A 58 -8.76 -1.51 1.18
CA THR A 58 -7.53 -0.96 0.58
C THR A 58 -7.80 -0.38 -0.80
N ILE A 59 -8.62 -1.02 -1.64
CA ILE A 59 -9.05 -0.48 -2.94
C ILE A 59 -9.83 0.82 -2.76
N ILE A 60 -10.84 0.83 -1.90
CA ILE A 60 -11.67 2.02 -1.62
C ILE A 60 -10.80 3.17 -1.13
N PHE A 61 -9.91 2.92 -0.18
CA PHE A 61 -9.00 3.92 0.36
C PHE A 61 -8.01 4.44 -0.70
N SER A 62 -7.51 3.56 -1.56
CA SER A 62 -6.64 3.93 -2.68
C SER A 62 -7.36 4.85 -3.67
N ILE A 63 -8.61 4.53 -4.02
CA ILE A 63 -9.44 5.38 -4.89
C ILE A 63 -9.67 6.75 -4.25
N LEU A 64 -9.96 6.81 -2.95
CA LEU A 64 -10.09 8.07 -2.21
C LEU A 64 -8.81 8.91 -2.33
N LEU A 65 -7.64 8.31 -2.13
CA LEU A 65 -6.35 9.01 -2.26
C LEU A 65 -6.11 9.51 -3.69
N ILE A 66 -6.50 8.74 -4.72
CA ILE A 66 -6.41 9.17 -6.13
C ILE A 66 -7.33 10.37 -6.39
N VAL A 67 -8.56 10.35 -5.88
CA VAL A 67 -9.49 11.48 -6.00
C VAL A 67 -8.91 12.73 -5.32
N LEU A 68 -8.33 12.58 -4.13
CA LEU A 68 -7.67 13.70 -3.44
C LEU A 68 -6.46 14.23 -4.23
N GLN A 69 -5.67 13.34 -4.88
CA GLN A 69 -4.59 13.77 -5.78
C GLN A 69 -5.13 14.62 -6.94
N ILE A 70 -6.23 14.20 -7.56
CA ILE A 70 -6.86 14.96 -8.66
C ILE A 70 -7.29 16.35 -8.16
N VAL A 71 -7.90 16.44 -6.99
CA VAL A 71 -8.34 17.73 -6.40
C VAL A 71 -7.14 18.65 -6.09
N ILE A 72 -6.06 18.09 -5.51
CA ILE A 72 -4.87 18.87 -5.11
C ILE A 72 -4.10 19.36 -6.34
N LEU A 73 -3.88 18.50 -7.33
CA LEU A 73 -3.09 18.84 -8.53
C LEU A 73 -3.91 19.58 -9.59
N GLY A 74 -5.22 19.39 -9.63
CA GLY A 74 -6.11 20.02 -10.60
C GLY A 74 -5.61 19.84 -12.04
N LYS A 75 -5.28 20.96 -12.71
CA LYS A 75 -4.76 20.95 -14.09
C LYS A 75 -3.38 20.30 -14.24
N ASN A 76 -2.62 20.14 -13.17
CA ASN A 76 -1.28 19.55 -13.17
C ASN A 76 -1.33 18.02 -12.98
N PHE A 77 -2.52 17.43 -12.83
CA PHE A 77 -2.69 15.98 -12.72
C PHE A 77 -2.36 15.31 -14.05
N LYS A 78 -1.45 14.35 -14.01
CA LYS A 78 -1.04 13.61 -15.21
C LYS A 78 -1.99 12.44 -15.45
N PRO A 79 -2.54 12.25 -16.68
CA PRO A 79 -3.42 11.12 -17.00
C PRO A 79 -2.78 9.74 -16.74
N GLU A 80 -1.45 9.65 -16.85
CA GLU A 80 -0.68 8.43 -16.56
C GLU A 80 -0.88 7.96 -15.12
N SER A 81 -1.18 8.87 -14.19
CA SER A 81 -1.47 8.53 -12.79
C SER A 81 -2.79 7.75 -12.63
N LEU A 82 -3.66 7.72 -13.62
CA LEU A 82 -4.87 6.86 -13.62
C LEU A 82 -4.52 5.36 -13.66
N LEU A 83 -3.31 4.99 -14.09
CA LEU A 83 -2.81 3.61 -13.98
C LEU A 83 -2.74 3.12 -12.53
N GLN A 84 -2.78 4.02 -11.55
CA GLN A 84 -2.90 3.65 -10.14
C GLN A 84 -4.20 2.91 -9.83
N ILE A 85 -5.29 3.14 -10.59
CA ILE A 85 -6.59 2.48 -10.36
C ILE A 85 -6.49 0.97 -10.58
N PRO A 86 -6.13 0.47 -11.78
CA PRO A 86 -5.99 -0.98 -11.99
C PRO A 86 -4.92 -1.60 -11.09
N VAL A 87 -3.85 -0.89 -10.77
CA VAL A 87 -2.82 -1.35 -9.84
C VAL A 87 -3.38 -1.50 -8.43
N SER A 88 -4.17 -0.55 -7.95
CA SER A 88 -4.82 -0.62 -6.63
C SER A 88 -5.81 -1.79 -6.53
N ILE A 89 -6.54 -2.04 -7.61
CA ILE A 89 -7.45 -3.20 -7.68
C ILE A 89 -6.64 -4.51 -7.59
N ALA A 90 -5.57 -4.64 -8.38
CA ALA A 90 -4.69 -5.80 -8.35
C ALA A 90 -4.05 -5.99 -6.95
N PHE A 91 -3.60 -4.90 -6.32
CA PHE A 91 -3.01 -4.92 -4.98
C PHE A 91 -4.01 -5.39 -3.93
N GLY A 92 -5.25 -4.89 -3.95
CA GLY A 92 -6.29 -5.35 -3.03
C GLY A 92 -6.63 -6.83 -3.20
N PHE A 93 -6.72 -7.31 -4.45
CA PHE A 93 -6.87 -8.76 -4.71
C PHE A 93 -5.69 -9.57 -4.18
N PHE A 94 -4.46 -9.10 -4.35
CA PHE A 94 -3.28 -9.78 -3.83
C PHE A 94 -3.26 -9.80 -2.30
N ILE A 95 -3.74 -8.73 -1.63
CA ILE A 95 -3.88 -8.70 -0.18
C ILE A 95 -4.88 -9.79 0.28
N ASP A 96 -6.06 -9.84 -0.33
CA ASP A 96 -7.07 -10.83 0.04
C ASP A 96 -6.60 -12.26 -0.23
N PHE A 97 -5.95 -12.49 -1.37
CA PHE A 97 -5.33 -13.78 -1.70
C PHE A 97 -4.24 -14.15 -0.69
N SER A 98 -3.39 -13.21 -0.29
CA SER A 98 -2.35 -13.41 0.73
C SER A 98 -2.95 -13.70 2.11
N MET A 99 -4.05 -13.05 2.47
CA MET A 99 -4.78 -13.32 3.72
C MET A 99 -5.38 -14.72 3.75
N ILE A 100 -5.86 -15.23 2.61
CA ILE A 100 -6.34 -16.63 2.48
C ILE A 100 -5.16 -17.59 2.57
N LEU A 101 -4.07 -17.33 1.85
CA LEU A 101 -2.86 -18.17 1.86
C LEU A 101 -2.28 -18.32 3.27
N LEU A 102 -2.29 -17.22 4.04
CA LEU A 102 -1.77 -17.18 5.40
C LEU A 102 -2.86 -17.46 6.46
N ASN A 103 -4.01 -18.03 6.07
CA ASN A 103 -5.11 -18.25 7.00
C ASN A 103 -4.77 -19.25 8.14
N ALA A 104 -3.89 -20.21 7.86
CA ALA A 104 -3.42 -21.15 8.86
C ALA A 104 -2.51 -20.51 9.93
N LEU A 105 -1.97 -19.32 9.69
CA LEU A 105 -1.09 -18.62 10.62
C LEU A 105 -1.92 -17.87 11.66
N ASN A 106 -1.83 -18.33 12.91
CA ASN A 106 -2.46 -17.68 14.06
C ASN A 106 -1.48 -17.72 15.25
N PRO A 107 -0.51 -16.80 15.32
CA PRO A 107 0.49 -16.78 16.38
C PRO A 107 -0.15 -16.45 17.72
N GLN A 108 -0.05 -17.38 18.70
CA GLN A 108 -0.55 -17.16 20.05
C GLN A 108 0.52 -16.58 20.98
N MET A 109 1.77 -17.02 20.81
CA MET A 109 2.89 -16.52 21.62
C MET A 109 3.33 -15.14 21.17
N TYR A 110 3.59 -14.25 22.10
CA TYR A 110 4.06 -12.88 21.80
C TYR A 110 5.35 -12.88 20.98
N ALA A 111 6.31 -13.76 21.30
CA ALA A 111 7.55 -13.88 20.53
C ALA A 111 7.29 -14.28 19.07
N ALA A 112 6.32 -15.15 18.80
CA ALA A 112 5.92 -15.52 17.45
C ALA A 112 5.27 -14.35 16.70
N LYS A 113 4.42 -13.55 17.39
CA LYS A 113 3.83 -12.34 16.83
C LYS A 113 4.91 -11.32 16.41
N VAL A 114 5.90 -11.08 17.28
CA VAL A 114 7.03 -10.20 16.95
C VAL A 114 7.84 -10.74 15.77
N ALA A 115 8.12 -12.05 15.73
CA ALA A 115 8.82 -12.66 14.61
C ALA A 115 8.05 -12.48 13.29
N TYR A 116 6.74 -12.71 13.26
CA TYR A 116 5.89 -12.50 12.07
C TYR A 116 5.85 -11.04 11.65
N LEU A 117 5.79 -10.10 12.60
CA LEU A 117 5.87 -8.67 12.31
C LEU A 117 7.19 -8.32 11.62
N LEU A 118 8.32 -8.75 12.18
CA LEU A 118 9.64 -8.45 11.62
C LEU A 118 9.84 -9.07 10.23
N ILE A 119 9.47 -10.33 10.06
CA ILE A 119 9.52 -11.02 8.76
C ILE A 119 8.60 -10.32 7.76
N GLY A 120 7.39 -9.94 8.18
CA GLY A 120 6.45 -9.20 7.36
C GLY A 120 7.00 -7.86 6.90
N CYS A 121 7.67 -7.11 7.78
CA CYS A 121 8.34 -5.85 7.44
C CYS A 121 9.46 -6.05 6.42
N LEU A 122 10.26 -7.12 6.55
CA LEU A 122 11.31 -7.44 5.58
C LEU A 122 10.72 -7.79 4.20
N ILE A 123 9.70 -8.64 4.16
CA ILE A 123 9.01 -9.03 2.92
C ILE A 123 8.39 -7.80 2.26
N LEU A 124 7.70 -6.96 3.04
CA LEU A 124 7.12 -5.70 2.56
C LEU A 124 8.20 -4.78 1.97
N GLY A 125 9.32 -4.62 2.66
CA GLY A 125 10.45 -3.82 2.18
C GLY A 125 11.02 -4.32 0.86
N VAL A 126 11.15 -5.65 0.68
CA VAL A 126 11.57 -6.27 -0.60
C VAL A 126 10.53 -5.99 -1.70
N GLY A 127 9.22 -6.12 -1.41
CA GLY A 127 8.16 -5.82 -2.35
C GLY A 127 8.22 -4.38 -2.83
N VAL A 128 8.28 -3.42 -1.91
CA VAL A 128 8.41 -1.98 -2.22
C VAL A 128 9.69 -1.70 -3.03
N TYR A 129 10.81 -2.32 -2.68
CA TYR A 129 12.05 -2.18 -3.45
C TYR A 129 11.88 -2.65 -4.91
N MET A 130 11.21 -3.79 -5.13
CA MET A 130 10.93 -4.28 -6.48
C MET A 130 10.02 -3.35 -7.27
N GLU A 131 9.00 -2.77 -6.62
CA GLU A 131 8.10 -1.78 -7.25
C GLU A 131 8.86 -0.52 -7.68
N VAL A 132 9.73 0.00 -6.80
CA VAL A 132 10.57 1.16 -7.10
C VAL A 132 11.57 0.86 -8.20
N LEU A 133 12.20 -0.33 -8.19
CA LEU A 133 13.14 -0.77 -9.23
C LEU A 133 12.46 -0.89 -10.60
N ALA A 134 11.22 -1.34 -10.63
CA ALA A 134 10.45 -1.44 -11.86
C ALA A 134 10.09 -0.08 -12.45
N ASP A 135 9.92 0.96 -11.63
CA ASP A 135 9.62 2.35 -12.04
C ASP A 135 8.47 2.41 -13.06
N VAL A 136 7.37 1.72 -12.76
CA VAL A 136 6.18 1.66 -13.62
C VAL A 136 5.12 2.64 -13.14
N VAL A 137 4.63 2.46 -11.92
CA VAL A 137 3.63 3.31 -11.27
C VAL A 137 3.89 3.33 -9.76
N MET A 138 3.67 4.45 -9.11
CA MET A 138 3.68 4.51 -7.65
C MET A 138 2.33 4.16 -7.08
N LEU A 139 2.31 3.50 -5.93
CA LEU A 139 1.08 3.25 -5.18
C LEU A 139 0.41 4.57 -4.75
N PRO A 140 -0.92 4.59 -4.63
CA PRO A 140 -1.68 5.82 -4.35
C PRO A 140 -1.25 6.57 -3.10
N GLY A 141 -0.79 5.88 -2.06
CA GLY A 141 -0.33 6.50 -0.82
C GLY A 141 0.90 7.38 -1.01
N GLU A 142 1.93 6.87 -1.68
CA GLU A 142 3.16 7.62 -1.95
C GLU A 142 2.94 8.69 -3.02
N SER A 143 2.10 8.39 -4.02
CA SER A 143 1.71 9.36 -5.03
C SER A 143 0.92 10.52 -4.43
N PHE A 144 0.08 10.28 -3.42
CA PHE A 144 -0.62 11.33 -2.69
C PHE A 144 0.36 12.25 -1.96
N VAL A 145 1.33 11.69 -1.24
CA VAL A 145 2.38 12.48 -0.58
C VAL A 145 3.16 13.31 -1.60
N ARG A 146 3.51 12.73 -2.77
CA ARG A 146 4.15 13.49 -3.86
C ARG A 146 3.28 14.60 -4.42
N ALA A 147 1.96 14.40 -4.51
CA ALA A 147 1.03 15.43 -4.95
C ALA A 147 1.01 16.62 -3.98
N VAL A 148 1.03 16.35 -2.67
CA VAL A 148 1.15 17.37 -1.63
C VAL A 148 2.47 18.12 -1.74
N VAL A 149 3.60 17.40 -1.87
CA VAL A 149 4.94 17.98 -2.06
C VAL A 149 4.97 18.88 -3.29
N ALA A 150 4.44 18.43 -4.41
CA ALA A 150 4.42 19.21 -5.65
C ALA A 150 3.52 20.46 -5.58
N ARG A 151 2.47 20.45 -4.75
CA ARG A 151 1.54 21.57 -4.61
C ARG A 151 2.04 22.65 -3.68
N TRP A 152 2.72 22.26 -2.58
CA TRP A 152 3.14 23.18 -1.51
C TRP A 152 4.67 23.31 -1.40
N GLU A 153 5.42 22.73 -2.34
CA GLU A 153 6.89 22.80 -2.41
C GLU A 153 7.57 22.36 -1.09
N THR A 154 6.98 21.37 -0.42
CA THR A 154 7.49 20.82 0.86
C THR A 154 8.50 19.72 0.61
N GLU A 155 9.26 19.35 1.66
CA GLU A 155 10.17 18.21 1.60
C GLU A 155 9.38 16.88 1.71
N PHE A 156 9.73 15.89 0.87
CA PHE A 156 9.01 14.60 0.82
C PHE A 156 9.04 13.87 2.17
N GLY A 157 10.19 13.83 2.85
CA GLY A 157 10.34 13.13 4.12
C GLY A 157 9.45 13.72 5.22
N VAL A 158 9.45 15.04 5.36
CA VAL A 158 8.62 15.76 6.34
C VAL A 158 7.12 15.55 6.04
N THR A 159 6.74 15.67 4.77
CA THR A 159 5.35 15.48 4.33
C THR A 159 4.88 14.04 4.56
N LYS A 160 5.75 13.04 4.29
CA LYS A 160 5.46 11.63 4.55
C LYS A 160 5.24 11.36 6.04
N ILE A 161 6.11 11.89 6.91
CA ILE A 161 5.94 11.77 8.36
C ILE A 161 4.62 12.41 8.82
N ALA A 162 4.31 13.61 8.35
CA ALA A 162 3.07 14.31 8.68
C ALA A 162 1.84 13.50 8.22
N PHE A 163 1.89 12.91 7.02
CA PHE A 163 0.84 12.04 6.50
C PHE A 163 0.67 10.80 7.38
N ASP A 164 1.75 10.08 7.70
CA ASP A 164 1.70 8.86 8.52
C ASP A 164 1.19 9.15 9.95
N VAL A 165 1.60 10.26 10.56
CA VAL A 165 1.10 10.72 11.85
C VAL A 165 -0.39 11.06 11.77
N SER A 166 -0.83 11.74 10.71
CA SER A 166 -2.25 12.07 10.52
C SER A 166 -3.11 10.81 10.41
N MET A 167 -2.64 9.76 9.72
CA MET A 167 -3.32 8.47 9.64
C MET A 167 -3.45 7.82 11.03
N ALA A 168 -2.39 7.86 11.85
CA ALA A 168 -2.41 7.32 13.21
C ALA A 168 -3.40 8.10 14.12
N VAL A 169 -3.45 9.42 14.01
CA VAL A 169 -4.41 10.27 14.74
C VAL A 169 -5.85 9.98 14.32
N ILE A 170 -6.12 9.92 13.00
CA ILE A 170 -7.45 9.58 12.48
C ILE A 170 -7.87 8.20 12.97
N LEU A 171 -6.96 7.22 12.97
CA LEU A 171 -7.22 5.89 13.49
C LEU A 171 -7.61 5.92 14.96
N SER A 172 -6.89 6.69 15.79
CA SER A 172 -7.19 6.86 17.21
C SER A 172 -8.60 7.42 17.43
N LEU A 173 -9.04 8.36 16.57
CA LEU A 173 -10.39 8.93 16.65
C LEU A 173 -11.49 7.94 16.21
N ILE A 174 -11.20 7.05 15.27
CA ILE A 174 -12.16 6.02 14.80
C ILE A 174 -12.29 4.90 15.84
N HIS A 175 -11.27 4.66 16.64
CA HIS A 175 -11.24 3.54 17.59
C HIS A 175 -11.81 3.90 18.98
N ILE A 176 -12.11 5.18 19.24
CA ILE A 176 -12.80 5.63 20.45
C ILE A 176 -14.32 5.52 20.26
#